data_82146184ea20575466c630e03174fe30
#
_entry.id   82146184ea20575466c630e03174fe30
#
_cell.length_a   1.000
_cell.length_b   1.000
_cell.length_c   1.000
_cell.angle_alpha   90.00
_cell.angle_beta   90.00
_cell.angle_gamma   90.00
#
_symmetry.space_group_name_H-M   'P 1'
#
loop_
_entity.id
_entity.type
_entity.pdbx_description
1 polymer ?
#
loop_
_entity_poly.entity_id
_entity_poly.type
_entity_poly.pdbx_seq_one_letter_code
_entity_poly.pdbx_strand_id
1 'polypeptide(L)'
;GMQGSNPNTFLQVTLGNVRTIKVHILGEARLPGTFTLSAFSTVFNALYAAGGPNDNGTLRAIKLMRNGKQVAEIDVYDLLINGTANLDVQLQDQDVLLIQPFLARAKVNGEVKRPLTFEVKPDDTLEDLLRYAGGFSDLAFKDRISISRITGNQRSVSDVYQNQFGMFILKGGDELTVGKIL
;
A
#
# COMPACT_ATOMS: atom_id res chain seq x y z
N GLY A 1 7.95 -24.80 -67.77
CA GLY A 1 8.59 -25.10 -66.48
C GLY A 1 8.68 -23.83 -65.65
N MET A 2 7.85 -23.70 -64.66
CA MET A 2 7.97 -22.61 -63.64
C MET A 2 9.00 -23.08 -62.61
N GLN A 3 10.15 -22.41 -62.55
CA GLN A 3 11.09 -22.60 -61.46
C GLN A 3 10.55 -21.85 -60.24
N GLY A 4 10.21 -22.60 -59.20
CA GLY A 4 9.87 -22.04 -57.93
C GLY A 4 11.11 -21.41 -57.28
N SER A 5 11.06 -20.13 -57.02
CA SER A 5 12.09 -19.45 -56.23
C SER A 5 12.01 -19.92 -54.77
N ASN A 6 12.97 -20.71 -54.31
CA ASN A 6 13.13 -20.96 -52.89
C ASN A 6 13.46 -19.63 -52.19
N PRO A 7 12.72 -19.22 -51.20
CA PRO A 7 13.06 -18.02 -50.43
C PRO A 7 14.33 -18.29 -49.62
N ASN A 8 15.42 -17.60 -49.99
CA ASN A 8 16.71 -17.71 -49.30
C ASN A 8 16.86 -16.78 -48.07
N THR A 9 15.74 -16.27 -47.56
CA THR A 9 15.80 -15.39 -46.40
C THR A 9 15.24 -16.13 -45.17
N PHE A 10 16.14 -16.48 -44.26
CA PHE A 10 15.80 -17.04 -42.97
C PHE A 10 15.92 -15.93 -41.92
N LEU A 11 14.84 -15.56 -41.29
CA LEU A 11 14.83 -14.64 -40.14
C LEU A 11 14.94 -15.47 -38.86
N GLN A 12 16.09 -15.47 -38.23
CA GLN A 12 16.27 -16.04 -36.90
C GLN A 12 16.11 -14.94 -35.85
N VAL A 13 14.98 -14.93 -35.16
CA VAL A 13 14.80 -14.04 -34.03
C VAL A 13 15.28 -14.77 -32.78
N THR A 14 16.40 -14.34 -32.25
CA THR A 14 16.92 -14.82 -30.96
C THR A 14 16.53 -13.80 -29.89
N LEU A 15 15.78 -14.24 -28.88
CA LEU A 15 15.59 -13.43 -27.66
C LEU A 15 16.94 -13.32 -26.96
N GLY A 16 17.50 -12.11 -26.95
CA GLY A 16 18.70 -11.82 -26.16
C GLY A 16 18.40 -11.93 -24.66
N ASN A 17 19.44 -12.08 -23.84
CA ASN A 17 19.29 -12.08 -22.40
C ASN A 17 18.68 -10.77 -21.93
N VAL A 18 17.64 -10.87 -21.09
CA VAL A 18 17.03 -9.68 -20.47
C VAL A 18 18.06 -9.01 -19.57
N ARG A 19 18.30 -7.73 -19.81
CA ARG A 19 19.19 -6.92 -18.95
C ARG A 19 18.65 -6.92 -17.53
N THR A 20 19.52 -7.07 -16.55
CA THR A 20 19.18 -6.97 -15.13
C THR A 20 19.64 -5.65 -14.54
N ILE A 21 18.98 -5.26 -13.47
CA ILE A 21 19.30 -4.08 -12.64
C ILE A 21 19.47 -4.53 -11.19
N LYS A 22 20.24 -3.76 -10.43
CA LYS A 22 20.36 -3.92 -8.97
C LYS A 22 19.54 -2.85 -8.30
N VAL A 23 18.65 -3.26 -7.37
CA VAL A 23 17.81 -2.37 -6.59
C VAL A 23 18.07 -2.65 -5.11
N HIS A 24 18.17 -1.60 -4.30
CA HIS A 24 18.40 -1.70 -2.87
C HIS A 24 17.09 -1.46 -2.14
N ILE A 25 16.72 -2.37 -1.23
CA ILE A 25 15.53 -2.23 -0.38
C ILE A 25 16.01 -2.10 1.04
N LEU A 26 15.74 -0.95 1.64
CA LEU A 26 16.26 -0.54 2.95
C LEU A 26 15.14 -0.21 3.93
N GLY A 27 15.49 -0.24 5.20
CA GLY A 27 14.59 0.12 6.31
C GLY A 27 13.71 -1.05 6.74
N GLU A 28 12.44 -0.77 6.98
CA GLU A 28 11.47 -1.70 7.58
C GLU A 28 10.87 -2.66 6.54
N ALA A 29 11.71 -3.32 5.74
CA ALA A 29 11.32 -4.43 4.86
C ALA A 29 11.42 -5.77 5.61
N ARG A 30 10.67 -6.78 5.17
CA ARG A 30 10.81 -8.15 5.69
C ARG A 30 12.16 -8.75 5.33
N LEU A 31 12.62 -8.51 4.10
CA LEU A 31 13.92 -8.94 3.60
C LEU A 31 14.65 -7.71 3.02
N PRO A 32 15.30 -6.89 3.88
CA PRO A 32 16.10 -5.79 3.38
C PRO A 32 17.37 -6.31 2.68
N GLY A 33 17.83 -5.60 1.66
CA GLY A 33 19.05 -5.98 0.94
C GLY A 33 19.07 -5.50 -0.50
N THR A 34 19.98 -6.06 -1.27
CA THR A 34 20.13 -5.78 -2.70
C THR A 34 19.55 -6.91 -3.53
N PHE A 35 18.66 -6.56 -4.44
CA PHE A 35 17.96 -7.50 -5.32
C PHE A 35 18.42 -7.28 -6.76
N THR A 36 18.66 -8.37 -7.47
CA THR A 36 18.88 -8.36 -8.91
C THR A 36 17.57 -8.68 -9.60
N LEU A 37 17.04 -7.71 -10.33
CA LEU A 37 15.72 -7.76 -10.98
C LEU A 37 15.88 -7.55 -12.50
N SER A 38 14.83 -7.89 -13.25
CA SER A 38 14.75 -7.54 -14.67
C SER A 38 14.74 -6.01 -14.84
N ALA A 39 15.35 -5.50 -15.91
CA ALA A 39 15.30 -4.08 -16.26
C ALA A 39 13.87 -3.55 -16.54
N PHE A 40 12.89 -4.44 -16.71
CA PHE A 40 11.47 -4.10 -16.84
C PHE A 40 10.71 -4.12 -15.51
N SER A 41 11.39 -4.39 -14.40
CA SER A 41 10.75 -4.47 -13.10
C SER A 41 10.26 -3.12 -12.60
N THR A 42 9.13 -3.17 -11.92
CA THR A 42 8.50 -2.02 -11.26
C THR A 42 8.75 -2.05 -9.75
N VAL A 43 8.34 -1.00 -9.06
CA VAL A 43 8.35 -0.94 -7.60
C VAL A 43 7.60 -2.11 -6.98
N PHE A 44 6.47 -2.52 -7.59
CA PHE A 44 5.70 -3.68 -7.12
C PHE A 44 6.54 -4.97 -7.12
N ASN A 45 7.28 -5.24 -8.21
CA ASN A 45 8.13 -6.43 -8.31
C ASN A 45 9.20 -6.45 -7.21
N ALA A 46 9.80 -5.31 -6.92
CA ALA A 46 10.81 -5.19 -5.87
C ALA A 46 10.21 -5.39 -4.47
N LEU A 47 9.08 -4.76 -4.17
CA LEU A 47 8.38 -4.96 -2.91
C LEU A 47 7.97 -6.42 -2.71
N TYR A 48 7.45 -7.05 -3.77
CA TYR A 48 7.09 -8.46 -3.73
C TYR A 48 8.31 -9.36 -3.46
N ALA A 49 9.44 -9.10 -4.11
CA ALA A 49 10.68 -9.85 -3.91
C ALA A 49 11.23 -9.72 -2.47
N ALA A 50 11.05 -8.56 -1.83
CA ALA A 50 11.45 -8.32 -0.44
C ALA A 50 10.39 -8.78 0.58
N GLY A 51 9.28 -9.36 0.15
CA GLY A 51 8.18 -9.77 1.03
C GLY A 51 7.38 -8.61 1.61
N GLY A 52 7.52 -7.39 1.06
CA GLY A 52 6.87 -6.17 1.52
C GLY A 52 7.45 -5.58 2.81
N PRO A 53 6.78 -4.58 3.40
CA PRO A 53 7.13 -4.04 4.71
C PRO A 53 6.99 -5.10 5.83
N ASN A 54 7.80 -4.97 6.87
CA ASN A 54 7.62 -5.70 8.13
C ASN A 54 6.50 -5.04 8.97
N ASP A 55 6.29 -5.53 10.20
CA ASP A 55 5.21 -5.07 11.07
C ASP A 55 5.33 -3.59 11.48
N ASN A 56 6.54 -3.02 11.42
CA ASN A 56 6.80 -1.62 11.71
C ASN A 56 6.84 -0.74 10.46
N GLY A 57 6.91 -1.34 9.28
CA GLY A 57 7.07 -0.63 8.01
C GLY A 57 5.78 0.02 7.53
N THR A 58 5.94 1.20 6.91
CA THR A 58 4.83 1.89 6.26
C THR A 58 4.43 1.20 4.95
N LEU A 59 3.13 1.13 4.70
CA LEU A 59 2.54 0.78 3.40
C LEU A 59 2.13 2.03 2.60
N ARG A 60 2.17 3.22 3.23
CA ARG A 60 1.56 4.43 2.68
C ARG A 60 2.54 5.53 2.31
N ALA A 61 3.83 5.38 2.64
CA ALA A 61 4.87 6.37 2.39
C ALA A 61 6.21 5.70 2.03
N ILE A 62 6.18 4.72 1.12
CA ILE A 62 7.39 4.05 0.63
C ILE A 62 8.08 4.98 -0.37
N LYS A 63 9.34 5.32 -0.14
CA LYS A 63 10.08 6.27 -0.95
C LYS A 63 10.94 5.55 -1.98
N LEU A 64 10.82 5.97 -3.24
CA LEU A 64 11.75 5.61 -4.29
C LEU A 64 12.80 6.71 -4.42
N MET A 65 14.04 6.35 -4.14
CA MET A 65 15.19 7.24 -4.24
C MET A 65 16.04 6.87 -5.45
N ARG A 66 16.41 7.88 -6.22
CA ARG A 66 17.30 7.75 -7.40
C ARG A 66 18.34 8.84 -7.37
N ASN A 67 19.62 8.47 -7.45
CA ASN A 67 20.74 9.41 -7.38
C ASN A 67 20.65 10.36 -6.16
N GLY A 68 20.26 9.81 -4.99
CA GLY A 68 20.13 10.56 -3.75
C GLY A 68 18.91 11.48 -3.64
N LYS A 69 18.01 11.46 -4.63
CA LYS A 69 16.78 12.27 -4.64
C LYS A 69 15.54 11.39 -4.59
N GLN A 70 14.52 11.83 -3.88
CA GLN A 70 13.21 11.17 -3.92
C GLN A 70 12.55 11.47 -5.28
N VAL A 71 12.25 10.41 -6.03
CA VAL A 71 11.60 10.49 -7.35
C VAL A 71 10.13 10.09 -7.30
N ALA A 72 9.74 9.30 -6.30
CA ALA A 72 8.34 8.92 -6.08
C ALA A 72 8.11 8.59 -4.60
N GLU A 73 6.86 8.71 -4.17
CA GLU A 73 6.33 8.16 -2.93
C GLU A 73 5.16 7.25 -3.27
N ILE A 74 5.18 6.05 -2.73
CA ILE A 74 4.22 5.00 -3.07
C ILE A 74 3.31 4.74 -1.88
N ASP A 75 2.01 4.84 -2.12
CA ASP A 75 0.94 4.44 -1.22
C ASP A 75 0.30 3.15 -1.72
N VAL A 76 0.55 2.04 -1.04
CA VAL A 76 0.01 0.73 -1.42
C VAL A 76 -1.50 0.66 -1.22
N TYR A 77 -2.08 1.50 -0.33
CA TYR A 77 -3.52 1.54 -0.13
C TYR A 77 -4.25 2.04 -1.38
N ASP A 78 -3.66 2.94 -2.15
CA ASP A 78 -4.24 3.38 -3.42
C ASP A 78 -4.42 2.22 -4.40
N LEU A 79 -3.49 1.27 -4.42
CA LEU A 79 -3.66 0.04 -5.20
C LEU A 79 -4.77 -0.85 -4.63
N LEU A 80 -4.72 -1.13 -3.32
CA LEU A 80 -5.60 -2.11 -2.68
C LEU A 80 -7.07 -1.66 -2.66
N ILE A 81 -7.31 -0.35 -2.65
CA ILE A 81 -8.64 0.23 -2.47
C ILE A 81 -9.19 0.77 -3.79
N ASN A 82 -8.36 1.47 -4.55
CA ASN A 82 -8.78 2.18 -5.76
C ASN A 82 -8.39 1.44 -7.05
N GLY A 83 -7.57 0.39 -6.97
CA GLY A 83 -7.01 -0.30 -8.13
C GLY A 83 -6.06 0.58 -8.96
N THR A 84 -5.77 1.78 -8.49
CA THR A 84 -4.85 2.72 -9.13
C THR A 84 -3.58 2.79 -8.30
N ALA A 85 -2.44 2.53 -8.91
CA ALA A 85 -1.20 2.63 -8.18
C ALA A 85 -0.11 3.26 -9.03
N ASN A 86 0.63 4.14 -8.40
CA ASN A 86 1.98 4.50 -8.84
C ASN A 86 2.98 3.33 -8.63
N LEU A 87 2.49 2.09 -8.52
CA LEU A 87 3.34 0.91 -8.36
C LEU A 87 3.96 0.47 -9.69
N ASP A 88 3.43 0.96 -10.80
CA ASP A 88 3.99 0.75 -12.15
C ASP A 88 5.20 1.64 -12.44
N VAL A 89 5.70 2.38 -11.44
CA VAL A 89 6.95 3.13 -11.60
C VAL A 89 8.08 2.16 -11.91
N GLN A 90 8.64 2.27 -13.12
CA GLN A 90 9.74 1.45 -13.57
C GLN A 90 11.00 1.76 -12.78
N LEU A 91 11.65 0.72 -12.30
CA LEU A 91 12.92 0.82 -11.58
C LEU A 91 14.10 1.00 -12.54
N GLN A 92 15.14 1.63 -12.03
CA GLN A 92 16.43 1.78 -12.71
C GLN A 92 17.54 1.15 -11.86
N ASP A 93 18.66 0.89 -12.50
CA ASP A 93 19.84 0.37 -11.80
C ASP A 93 20.27 1.32 -10.67
N GLN A 94 20.58 0.76 -9.51
CA GLN A 94 20.96 1.46 -8.27
C GLN A 94 19.83 2.28 -7.62
N ASP A 95 18.57 2.09 -8.01
CA ASP A 95 17.45 2.64 -7.26
C ASP A 95 17.40 2.10 -5.83
N VAL A 96 16.92 2.93 -4.92
CA VAL A 96 16.71 2.57 -3.51
C VAL A 96 15.24 2.70 -3.16
N LEU A 97 14.63 1.62 -2.71
CA LEU A 97 13.32 1.64 -2.05
C LEU A 97 13.54 1.74 -0.54
N LEU A 98 13.15 2.87 0.03
CA LEU A 98 13.24 3.12 1.46
C LEU A 98 11.88 2.96 2.12
N ILE A 99 11.76 1.95 2.98
CA ILE A 99 10.57 1.69 3.78
C ILE A 99 10.83 2.23 5.17
N GLN A 100 10.18 3.34 5.51
CA GLN A 100 10.29 3.96 6.83
C GLN A 100 9.32 3.29 7.82
N PRO A 101 9.47 3.49 9.14
CA PRO A 101 8.44 3.12 10.11
C PRO A 101 7.12 3.83 9.79
N PHE A 102 5.98 3.18 10.08
CA PHE A 102 4.67 3.83 9.97
C PHE A 102 4.54 5.00 10.95
N LEU A 103 3.75 6.02 10.57
CA LEU A 103 3.55 7.19 11.43
C LEU A 103 2.41 6.99 12.44
N ALA A 104 1.29 6.50 12.00
CA ALA A 104 0.10 6.33 12.82
C ALA A 104 -0.74 5.16 12.34
N ARG A 105 -1.42 4.51 13.28
CA ARG A 105 -2.38 3.44 13.01
C ARG A 105 -3.64 3.65 13.83
N ALA A 106 -4.78 3.28 13.27
CA ALA A 106 -6.06 3.22 13.93
C ALA A 106 -6.66 1.82 13.79
N LYS A 107 -7.37 1.37 14.80
CA LYS A 107 -8.00 0.05 14.83
C LYS A 107 -9.50 0.19 14.63
N VAL A 108 -10.08 -0.71 13.84
CA VAL A 108 -11.53 -0.85 13.73
C VAL A 108 -11.97 -2.24 14.16
N ASN A 109 -12.99 -2.28 14.99
CA ASN A 109 -13.59 -3.48 15.56
C ASN A 109 -15.09 -3.52 15.29
N GLY A 110 -15.72 -4.67 15.55
CA GLY A 110 -17.17 -4.85 15.46
C GLY A 110 -17.64 -5.12 14.03
N GLU A 111 -18.80 -4.59 13.69
CA GLU A 111 -19.54 -4.94 12.48
C GLU A 111 -19.04 -4.22 11.22
N VAL A 112 -17.80 -4.52 10.84
CA VAL A 112 -17.18 -4.14 9.55
C VAL A 112 -16.70 -5.38 8.83
N LYS A 113 -16.51 -5.30 7.53
CA LYS A 113 -16.06 -6.45 6.72
C LYS A 113 -14.64 -6.91 7.05
N ARG A 114 -13.75 -5.99 7.45
CA ARG A 114 -12.37 -6.27 7.82
C ARG A 114 -12.01 -5.57 9.14
N PRO A 115 -12.28 -6.18 10.29
CA PRO A 115 -11.93 -5.61 11.59
C PRO A 115 -10.42 -5.77 11.84
N LEU A 116 -9.64 -4.80 11.41
CA LEU A 116 -8.18 -4.80 11.45
C LEU A 116 -7.63 -3.46 11.94
N THR A 117 -6.33 -3.40 12.11
CA THR A 117 -5.58 -2.16 12.31
C THR A 117 -5.04 -1.66 10.97
N PHE A 118 -5.33 -0.40 10.67
CA PHE A 118 -4.94 0.26 9.42
C PHE A 118 -3.97 1.40 9.70
N GLU A 119 -3.04 1.61 8.77
CA GLU A 119 -2.21 2.81 8.77
C GLU A 119 -3.04 4.00 8.32
N VAL A 120 -2.92 5.12 9.04
CA VAL A 120 -3.66 6.35 8.76
C VAL A 120 -2.72 7.50 8.52
N LYS A 121 -3.10 8.38 7.57
CA LYS A 121 -2.45 9.66 7.30
C LYS A 121 -3.06 10.77 8.15
N PRO A 122 -2.38 11.92 8.30
CA PRO A 122 -2.88 13.02 9.14
C PRO A 122 -4.23 13.59 8.76
N ASP A 123 -4.65 13.42 7.50
CA ASP A 123 -5.91 13.89 6.93
C ASP A 123 -6.96 12.80 6.73
N ASP A 124 -6.62 11.54 7.06
CA ASP A 124 -7.58 10.44 6.95
C ASP A 124 -8.74 10.64 7.93
N THR A 125 -9.95 10.45 7.40
CA THR A 125 -11.20 10.56 8.16
C THR A 125 -11.69 9.18 8.62
N LEU A 126 -12.70 9.19 9.49
CA LEU A 126 -13.40 7.96 9.88
C LEU A 126 -14.03 7.27 8.67
N GLU A 127 -14.54 8.03 7.69
CA GLU A 127 -15.08 7.49 6.44
C GLU A 127 -14.01 6.77 5.62
N ASP A 128 -12.79 7.32 5.56
CA ASP A 128 -11.66 6.67 4.90
C ASP A 128 -11.31 5.34 5.57
N LEU A 129 -11.26 5.29 6.90
CA LEU A 129 -10.99 4.05 7.62
C LEU A 129 -12.05 2.99 7.38
N LEU A 130 -13.33 3.38 7.34
CA LEU A 130 -14.41 2.46 6.97
C LEU A 130 -14.23 1.91 5.56
N ARG A 131 -13.81 2.75 4.62
CA ARG A 131 -13.49 2.32 3.25
C ARG A 131 -12.33 1.33 3.24
N TYR A 132 -11.28 1.57 4.02
CA TYR A 132 -10.16 0.63 4.19
C TYR A 132 -10.61 -0.70 4.78
N ALA A 133 -11.55 -0.65 5.71
CA ALA A 133 -12.17 -1.84 6.31
C ALA A 133 -13.17 -2.56 5.38
N GLY A 134 -13.39 -2.07 4.16
CA GLY A 134 -14.32 -2.64 3.19
C GLY A 134 -15.79 -2.29 3.44
N GLY A 135 -16.05 -1.33 4.32
CA GLY A 135 -17.39 -0.89 4.71
C GLY A 135 -17.99 -1.72 5.84
N PHE A 136 -19.23 -1.44 6.12
CA PHE A 136 -20.03 -2.10 7.15
C PHE A 136 -20.37 -3.55 6.77
N SER A 137 -20.52 -4.41 7.78
CA SER A 137 -21.18 -5.70 7.64
C SER A 137 -22.71 -5.53 7.53
N ASP A 138 -23.40 -6.61 7.19
CA ASP A 138 -24.87 -6.59 7.03
C ASP A 138 -25.62 -6.31 8.35
N LEU A 139 -25.00 -6.64 9.49
CA LEU A 139 -25.57 -6.46 10.82
C LEU A 139 -25.11 -5.18 11.51
N ALA A 140 -24.41 -4.29 10.81
CA ALA A 140 -23.87 -3.08 11.39
C ALA A 140 -24.94 -2.04 11.74
N PHE A 141 -24.85 -1.50 12.95
CA PHE A 141 -25.56 -0.28 13.33
C PHE A 141 -24.80 0.94 12.78
N LYS A 142 -25.34 1.56 11.74
CA LYS A 142 -24.61 2.54 10.89
C LYS A 142 -24.72 3.98 11.36
N ASP A 143 -25.66 4.28 12.27
CA ASP A 143 -25.98 5.67 12.62
C ASP A 143 -24.88 6.32 13.45
N ARG A 144 -24.10 5.52 14.19
CA ARG A 144 -22.99 6.00 15.01
C ARG A 144 -21.90 4.95 15.19
N ILE A 145 -20.70 5.42 15.44
CA ILE A 145 -19.52 4.61 15.77
C ILE A 145 -18.95 5.14 17.07
N SER A 146 -18.65 4.22 18.00
CA SER A 146 -17.97 4.57 19.25
C SER A 146 -16.47 4.61 19.00
N ILE A 147 -15.82 5.70 19.42
CA ILE A 147 -14.38 5.92 19.27
C ILE A 147 -13.75 6.09 20.64
N SER A 148 -12.73 5.26 20.90
CA SER A 148 -11.86 5.38 22.05
C SER A 148 -10.55 6.04 21.60
N ARG A 149 -10.22 7.18 22.19
CA ARG A 149 -9.00 7.97 21.90
C ARG A 149 -8.20 8.20 23.16
N ILE A 150 -6.88 8.05 23.06
CA ILE A 150 -5.96 8.40 24.14
C ILE A 150 -5.41 9.80 23.88
N THR A 151 -5.60 10.71 24.84
CA THR A 151 -5.02 12.05 24.80
C THR A 151 -4.24 12.28 26.10
N GLY A 152 -2.92 12.42 25.95
CA GLY A 152 -2.03 12.40 27.13
C GLY A 152 -2.15 11.05 27.87
N ASN A 153 -2.51 11.10 29.16
CA ASN A 153 -2.66 9.91 30.01
C ASN A 153 -4.13 9.51 30.23
N GLN A 154 -5.04 10.05 29.45
CA GLN A 154 -6.48 9.81 29.60
C GLN A 154 -7.05 9.14 28.36
N ARG A 155 -7.93 8.15 28.59
CA ARG A 155 -8.74 7.54 27.55
C ARG A 155 -10.13 8.17 27.57
N SER A 156 -10.55 8.74 26.46
CA SER A 156 -11.89 9.24 26.23
C SER A 156 -12.64 8.32 25.28
N VAL A 157 -13.94 8.16 25.52
CA VAL A 157 -14.84 7.45 24.61
C VAL A 157 -15.92 8.43 24.18
N SER A 158 -16.15 8.52 22.88
CA SER A 158 -17.18 9.38 22.30
C SER A 158 -17.86 8.67 21.14
N ASP A 159 -19.09 9.06 20.88
CA ASP A 159 -19.80 8.60 19.69
C ASP A 159 -19.67 9.63 18.57
N VAL A 160 -19.39 9.15 17.35
CA VAL A 160 -19.40 9.94 16.12
C VAL A 160 -20.59 9.47 15.28
N TYR A 161 -21.42 10.42 14.87
CA TYR A 161 -22.62 10.14 14.10
C TYR A 161 -22.33 10.13 12.60
N GLN A 162 -23.17 9.43 11.83
CA GLN A 162 -22.95 9.19 10.40
C GLN A 162 -22.67 10.48 9.60
N ASN A 163 -23.37 11.56 9.90
CA ASN A 163 -23.17 12.86 9.23
C ASN A 163 -21.82 13.53 9.54
N GLN A 164 -21.05 12.99 10.48
CA GLN A 164 -19.74 13.50 10.89
C GLN A 164 -18.57 12.64 10.38
N PHE A 165 -18.82 11.46 9.80
CA PHE A 165 -17.76 10.50 9.44
C PHE A 165 -16.73 11.09 8.49
N GLY A 166 -17.14 11.85 7.47
CA GLY A 166 -16.25 12.49 6.52
C GLY A 166 -15.50 13.73 7.07
N MET A 167 -15.82 14.19 8.28
CA MET A 167 -15.18 15.34 8.93
C MET A 167 -14.36 14.95 10.15
N PHE A 168 -14.56 13.74 10.68
CA PHE A 168 -13.86 13.29 11.87
C PHE A 168 -12.47 12.78 11.49
N ILE A 169 -11.45 13.59 11.80
CA ILE A 169 -10.04 13.26 11.55
C ILE A 169 -9.54 12.24 12.56
N LEU A 170 -8.94 11.17 12.05
CA LEU A 170 -8.34 10.11 12.84
C LEU A 170 -7.01 10.52 13.43
N LYS A 171 -6.66 9.89 14.54
CA LYS A 171 -5.34 10.00 15.18
C LYS A 171 -4.74 8.63 15.44
N GLY A 172 -3.43 8.58 15.54
CA GLY A 172 -2.74 7.36 15.94
C GLY A 172 -3.24 6.86 17.30
N GLY A 173 -3.53 5.56 17.37
CA GLY A 173 -4.06 4.92 18.57
C GLY A 173 -5.58 4.97 18.71
N ASP A 174 -6.31 5.57 17.78
CA ASP A 174 -7.79 5.52 17.80
C ASP A 174 -8.28 4.08 17.65
N GLU A 175 -9.25 3.71 18.48
CA GLU A 175 -9.98 2.44 18.37
C GLU A 175 -11.46 2.72 18.11
N LEU A 176 -11.92 2.27 16.95
CA LEU A 176 -13.30 2.41 16.51
C LEU A 176 -14.05 1.11 16.75
N THR A 177 -15.28 1.22 17.22
CA THR A 177 -16.16 0.07 17.42
C THR A 177 -17.51 0.33 16.75
N VAL A 178 -17.79 -0.48 15.73
CA VAL A 178 -19.08 -0.48 15.04
C VAL A 178 -20.03 -1.43 15.76
N GLY A 179 -21.14 -0.91 16.23
CA GLY A 179 -22.17 -1.69 16.92
C GLY A 179 -22.93 -2.63 15.99
N LYS A 180 -23.67 -3.55 16.59
CA LYS A 180 -24.58 -4.47 15.92
C LYS A 180 -26.03 -4.00 16.05
N ILE A 181 -26.84 -4.19 15.02
CA ILE A 181 -28.30 -4.07 15.09
C ILE A 181 -28.84 -5.19 16.02
N LEU A 182 -29.68 -4.82 16.98
CA LEU A 182 -30.30 -5.76 17.94
C LEU A 182 -31.50 -6.46 17.30
#